data_8bbb70bcd2a9b656bcd737b2230960ae
#
_entry.id   8bbb70bcd2a9b656bcd737b2230960ae
#
_cell.length_a   1.000
_cell.length_b   1.000
_cell.length_c   1.000
_cell.angle_alpha   90.00
_cell.angle_beta   90.00
_cell.angle_gamma   90.00
#
_symmetry.space_group_name_H-M   'P 1'
#
loop_
_entity.id
_entity.type
_entity.pdbx_description
1 polymer ?
#
loop_
_entity_poly.entity_id
_entity_poly.type
_entity_poly.pdbx_seq_one_letter_code
_entity_poly.pdbx_strand_id
1 'polypeptide(L)'
;IRKFGLGAAPNSWDALTRAMQAKGYTTEELQMAGLIVIKDAEEATADRPARPRRAFDMFRNRAIFPIIDQYGNVLAFGGRAIENVQPKYLNTSDTPIFNKRLGVYAANLLRKERHLERVVLVEGYMDVVSLTQFGVTGVCATLGTALTNEQAKLLKRFAPMVYLSYDGDSAGQHAILRGLDILEAEGIPARVLDFPDGLDPDEFIRRDGKEGFDKLPALTPQAYRMRRLRAEHDLTTQEGRTAYAKACAAILRNLEPVEMENALQELIVQTGFS
;
A
#
# COMPACT_ATOMS: atom_id res chain seq x y z
N ILE A 1 -2.57 12.14 -15.44
CA ILE A 1 -1.35 11.67 -16.12
C ILE A 1 -0.17 12.57 -15.73
N ARG A 2 -0.17 13.87 -16.04
CA ARG A 2 1.00 14.77 -15.81
C ARG A 2 1.43 14.87 -14.34
N LYS A 3 0.47 14.95 -13.39
CA LYS A 3 0.75 15.08 -11.95
C LYS A 3 1.62 13.93 -11.41
N PHE A 4 1.41 12.72 -11.92
CA PHE A 4 2.11 11.50 -11.50
C PHE A 4 3.25 11.09 -12.45
N GLY A 5 3.43 11.77 -13.59
CA GLY A 5 4.40 11.40 -14.61
C GLY A 5 4.11 10.05 -15.28
N LEU A 6 2.83 9.66 -15.37
CA LEU A 6 2.46 8.35 -15.92
C LEU A 6 2.88 8.21 -17.37
N GLY A 7 3.41 7.02 -17.71
CA GLY A 7 3.83 6.64 -19.04
C GLY A 7 3.29 5.29 -19.48
N ALA A 8 3.81 4.79 -20.59
CA ALA A 8 3.49 3.46 -21.11
C ALA A 8 4.75 2.78 -21.67
N ALA A 9 4.89 1.49 -21.38
CA ALA A 9 5.87 0.62 -22.03
C ALA A 9 5.20 -0.08 -23.21
N PRO A 10 5.78 0.00 -24.42
CA PRO A 10 5.22 -0.66 -25.60
C PRO A 10 5.27 -2.19 -25.48
N ASN A 11 4.51 -2.88 -26.30
CA ASN A 11 4.58 -4.32 -26.42
C ASN A 11 5.80 -4.74 -27.27
N SER A 12 6.99 -4.55 -26.70
CA SER A 12 8.27 -4.87 -27.33
C SER A 12 9.23 -5.45 -26.31
N TRP A 13 10.11 -6.33 -26.77
CA TRP A 13 11.10 -6.98 -25.92
C TRP A 13 12.36 -6.14 -25.69
N ASP A 14 12.63 -5.14 -26.52
CA ASP A 14 13.89 -4.40 -26.57
C ASP A 14 13.74 -2.90 -26.94
N ALA A 15 12.53 -2.36 -26.98
CA ALA A 15 12.31 -0.98 -27.40
C ALA A 15 13.01 0.03 -26.47
N LEU A 16 12.92 -0.17 -25.14
CA LEU A 16 13.62 0.67 -24.18
C LEU A 16 15.12 0.47 -24.29
N THR A 17 15.58 -0.79 -24.33
CA THR A 17 17.00 -1.13 -24.46
C THR A 17 17.63 -0.40 -25.65
N ARG A 18 17.04 -0.52 -26.85
CA ARG A 18 17.53 0.16 -28.05
C ARG A 18 17.54 1.69 -27.93
N ALA A 19 16.45 2.25 -27.38
CA ALA A 19 16.35 3.71 -27.21
C ALA A 19 17.40 4.25 -26.25
N MET A 20 17.72 3.52 -25.19
CA MET A 20 18.71 3.96 -24.21
C MET A 20 20.14 3.73 -24.69
N GLN A 21 20.41 2.64 -25.39
CA GLN A 21 21.71 2.39 -26.03
C GLN A 21 22.02 3.45 -27.10
N ALA A 22 21.02 3.89 -27.86
CA ALA A 22 21.19 5.01 -28.80
C ALA A 22 21.55 6.35 -28.11
N LYS A 23 21.29 6.48 -26.80
CA LYS A 23 21.71 7.60 -25.96
C LYS A 23 23.04 7.38 -25.24
N GLY A 24 23.70 6.24 -25.48
CA GLY A 24 25.01 5.90 -24.92
C GLY A 24 24.99 5.10 -23.62
N TYR A 25 23.83 4.67 -23.11
CA TYR A 25 23.77 3.83 -21.93
C TYR A 25 24.12 2.38 -22.25
N THR A 26 24.86 1.74 -21.36
CA THR A 26 25.27 0.33 -21.50
C THR A 26 24.18 -0.63 -21.01
N THR A 27 24.26 -1.88 -21.42
CA THR A 27 23.37 -2.94 -20.93
C THR A 27 23.49 -3.14 -19.42
N GLU A 28 24.70 -3.03 -18.90
CA GLU A 28 24.99 -3.17 -17.45
C GLU A 28 24.36 -2.05 -16.64
N GLU A 29 24.42 -0.81 -17.10
CA GLU A 29 23.75 0.33 -16.47
C GLU A 29 22.22 0.15 -16.46
N LEU A 30 21.64 -0.31 -17.57
CA LEU A 30 20.21 -0.57 -17.67
C LEU A 30 19.76 -1.71 -16.73
N GLN A 31 20.58 -2.75 -16.61
CA GLN A 31 20.34 -3.84 -15.66
C GLN A 31 20.43 -3.34 -14.21
N MET A 32 21.48 -2.56 -13.90
CA MET A 32 21.68 -1.98 -12.56
C MET A 32 20.54 -1.05 -12.16
N ALA A 33 19.97 -0.31 -13.12
CA ALA A 33 18.80 0.53 -12.94
C ALA A 33 17.48 -0.27 -12.83
N GLY A 34 17.50 -1.59 -13.01
CA GLY A 34 16.32 -2.44 -12.98
C GLY A 34 15.36 -2.23 -14.16
N LEU A 35 15.87 -1.73 -15.29
CA LEU A 35 15.07 -1.46 -16.49
C LEU A 35 15.03 -2.64 -17.44
N ILE A 36 16.02 -3.51 -17.38
CA ILE A 36 16.11 -4.73 -18.18
C ILE A 36 16.40 -5.94 -17.30
N VAL A 37 16.06 -7.12 -17.84
CA VAL A 37 16.39 -8.41 -17.24
C VAL A 37 17.39 -9.11 -18.14
N ILE A 38 18.50 -9.57 -17.57
CA ILE A 38 19.45 -10.43 -18.24
C ILE A 38 19.23 -11.86 -17.74
N LYS A 39 19.03 -12.79 -18.68
CA LYS A 39 19.06 -14.23 -18.43
C LYS A 39 20.34 -14.80 -19.02
N ASP A 40 21.12 -15.46 -18.19
CA ASP A 40 22.33 -16.14 -18.65
C ASP A 40 22.02 -17.27 -19.61
N ALA A 41 23.06 -17.74 -20.32
CA ALA A 41 22.93 -18.89 -21.16
C ALA A 41 22.61 -20.14 -20.32
N GLU A 42 21.66 -20.92 -20.78
CA GLU A 42 21.31 -22.22 -20.20
C GLU A 42 21.85 -23.32 -21.09
N GLU A 43 22.59 -24.27 -20.54
CA GLU A 43 23.04 -25.46 -21.27
C GLU A 43 21.85 -26.40 -21.59
N ALA A 44 21.99 -27.19 -22.66
CA ALA A 44 20.99 -28.17 -22.99
C ALA A 44 20.89 -29.24 -21.91
N THR A 45 19.67 -29.61 -21.56
CA THR A 45 19.37 -30.77 -20.70
C THR A 45 18.59 -31.81 -21.51
N ALA A 46 18.38 -33.02 -20.95
CA ALA A 46 17.63 -34.08 -21.65
C ALA A 46 16.23 -33.60 -22.12
N ASP A 47 15.60 -32.66 -21.40
CA ASP A 47 14.23 -32.19 -21.65
C ASP A 47 14.14 -30.77 -22.24
N ARG A 48 15.27 -30.06 -22.39
CA ARG A 48 15.26 -28.64 -22.84
C ARG A 48 16.49 -28.34 -23.71
N PRO A 49 16.31 -27.66 -24.87
CA PRO A 49 17.42 -27.18 -25.67
C PRO A 49 18.20 -26.08 -24.98
N ALA A 50 19.49 -25.94 -25.33
CA ALA A 50 20.31 -24.80 -24.87
C ALA A 50 19.67 -23.49 -25.25
N ARG A 51 19.79 -22.48 -24.35
CA ARG A 51 19.32 -21.13 -24.60
C ARG A 51 20.47 -20.15 -24.50
N PRO A 52 20.64 -19.25 -25.46
CA PRO A 52 21.68 -18.23 -25.39
C PRO A 52 21.37 -17.19 -24.32
N ARG A 53 22.41 -16.51 -23.83
CA ARG A 53 22.25 -15.30 -22.98
C ARG A 53 21.41 -14.30 -23.74
N ARG A 54 20.41 -13.72 -23.03
CA ARG A 54 19.48 -12.74 -23.60
C ARG A 54 19.16 -11.65 -22.60
N ALA A 55 19.06 -10.42 -23.12
CA ALA A 55 18.55 -9.28 -22.37
C ALA A 55 17.19 -8.85 -22.95
N PHE A 56 16.29 -8.38 -22.12
CA PHE A 56 15.00 -7.86 -22.55
C PHE A 56 14.46 -6.81 -21.56
N ASP A 57 13.62 -5.92 -22.09
CA ASP A 57 12.97 -4.87 -21.30
C ASP A 57 12.12 -5.48 -20.18
N MET A 58 12.29 -4.99 -18.95
CA MET A 58 11.54 -5.46 -17.79
C MET A 58 10.05 -5.19 -17.92
N PHE A 59 9.70 -4.01 -18.41
CA PHE A 59 8.31 -3.59 -18.58
C PHE A 59 7.92 -3.67 -20.06
N ARG A 60 6.85 -4.41 -20.35
CA ARG A 60 6.29 -4.58 -21.69
C ARG A 60 4.77 -4.57 -21.61
N ASN A 61 4.10 -3.84 -22.51
CA ASN A 61 2.65 -3.69 -22.56
C ASN A 61 2.05 -3.31 -21.21
N ARG A 62 2.61 -2.25 -20.57
CA ARG A 62 2.23 -1.80 -19.23
C ARG A 62 2.06 -0.29 -19.16
N ALA A 63 1.06 0.14 -18.40
CA ALA A 63 1.04 1.50 -17.87
C ALA A 63 2.15 1.64 -16.82
N ILE A 64 2.93 2.72 -16.88
CA ILE A 64 4.12 2.92 -16.06
C ILE A 64 3.87 4.03 -15.05
N PHE A 65 4.21 3.73 -13.80
CA PHE A 65 4.11 4.58 -12.62
C PHE A 65 5.53 4.85 -12.11
N PRO A 66 6.11 6.03 -12.35
CA PRO A 66 7.41 6.34 -11.78
C PRO A 66 7.33 6.46 -10.27
N ILE A 67 8.26 5.81 -9.57
CA ILE A 67 8.42 5.91 -8.12
C ILE A 67 9.39 7.05 -7.88
N ILE A 68 8.88 8.14 -7.33
CA ILE A 68 9.59 9.40 -7.16
C ILE A 68 9.74 9.70 -5.67
N ASP A 69 10.96 9.95 -5.23
CA ASP A 69 11.24 10.29 -3.84
C ASP A 69 10.72 11.69 -3.45
N GLN A 70 10.82 12.02 -2.17
CA GLN A 70 10.39 13.31 -1.64
C GLN A 70 11.16 14.52 -2.23
N TYR A 71 12.29 14.29 -2.87
CA TYR A 71 13.14 15.35 -3.49
C TYR A 71 12.86 15.52 -4.99
N GLY A 72 12.09 14.63 -5.60
CA GLY A 72 11.74 14.66 -7.01
C GLY A 72 12.60 13.77 -7.90
N ASN A 73 13.48 12.94 -7.33
CA ASN A 73 14.29 11.98 -8.09
C ASN A 73 13.46 10.74 -8.44
N VAL A 74 13.52 10.31 -9.69
CA VAL A 74 12.93 9.03 -10.12
C VAL A 74 13.87 7.91 -9.70
N LEU A 75 13.42 7.04 -8.78
CA LEU A 75 14.22 5.94 -8.23
C LEU A 75 13.92 4.61 -8.91
N ALA A 76 12.68 4.40 -9.35
CA ALA A 76 12.21 3.11 -9.87
C ALA A 76 10.89 3.30 -10.63
N PHE A 77 10.33 2.18 -11.09
CA PHE A 77 9.06 2.16 -11.80
C PHE A 77 8.18 1.02 -11.31
N GLY A 78 6.87 1.28 -11.25
CA GLY A 78 5.83 0.27 -11.21
C GLY A 78 5.18 0.13 -12.59
N GLY A 79 4.74 -1.06 -12.94
CA GLY A 79 4.06 -1.31 -14.21
C GLY A 79 2.78 -2.10 -14.01
N ARG A 80 1.62 -1.56 -14.40
CA ARG A 80 0.34 -2.27 -14.41
C ARG A 80 0.07 -2.82 -15.82
N ALA A 81 -0.21 -4.11 -15.93
CA ALA A 81 -0.56 -4.73 -17.20
C ALA A 81 -1.78 -4.03 -17.83
N ILE A 82 -1.72 -3.75 -19.13
CA ILE A 82 -2.83 -3.18 -19.90
C ILE A 82 -3.84 -4.28 -20.22
N GLU A 83 -3.36 -5.49 -20.52
CA GLU A 83 -4.17 -6.66 -20.75
C GLU A 83 -4.25 -7.56 -19.50
N ASN A 84 -5.16 -8.53 -19.50
CA ASN A 84 -5.29 -9.47 -18.38
C ASN A 84 -4.19 -10.54 -18.39
N VAL A 85 -2.96 -10.10 -18.10
CA VAL A 85 -1.78 -10.95 -17.99
C VAL A 85 -1.17 -10.87 -16.59
N GLN A 86 -0.59 -11.98 -16.14
CA GLN A 86 0.09 -12.04 -14.85
C GLN A 86 1.61 -11.73 -14.99
N PRO A 87 2.22 -11.11 -13.98
CA PRO A 87 1.57 -10.46 -12.84
C PRO A 87 0.85 -9.17 -13.25
N LYS A 88 -0.33 -8.89 -12.65
CA LYS A 88 -1.09 -7.65 -12.89
C LYS A 88 -0.23 -6.41 -12.61
N TYR A 89 0.53 -6.44 -11.51
CA TYR A 89 1.52 -5.41 -11.15
C TYR A 89 2.93 -5.98 -11.13
N LEU A 90 3.87 -5.21 -11.63
CA LEU A 90 5.29 -5.50 -11.63
C LEU A 90 6.05 -4.27 -11.17
N ASN A 91 6.96 -4.43 -10.21
CA ASN A 91 7.79 -3.34 -9.69
C ASN A 91 9.25 -3.59 -10.02
N THR A 92 10.02 -2.52 -10.22
CA THR A 92 11.48 -2.61 -10.20
C THR A 92 11.92 -3.31 -8.91
N SER A 93 12.83 -4.27 -9.03
CA SER A 93 13.48 -4.90 -7.88
C SER A 93 14.39 -3.88 -7.16
N ASP A 94 14.87 -4.20 -5.97
CA ASP A 94 15.82 -3.34 -5.28
C ASP A 94 17.06 -3.12 -6.13
N THR A 95 17.53 -1.88 -6.19
CA THR A 95 18.70 -1.41 -6.95
C THR A 95 19.62 -0.62 -6.02
N PRO A 96 20.82 -0.21 -6.46
CA PRO A 96 21.70 0.65 -5.64
C PRO A 96 21.05 1.95 -5.17
N ILE A 97 20.05 2.47 -5.90
CA ILE A 97 19.36 3.73 -5.57
C ILE A 97 17.92 3.54 -5.10
N PHE A 98 17.38 2.33 -5.16
CA PHE A 98 15.99 2.04 -4.80
C PHE A 98 15.88 0.84 -3.87
N ASN A 99 15.23 1.04 -2.74
CA ASN A 99 14.78 -0.02 -1.85
C ASN A 99 13.32 0.25 -1.50
N LYS A 100 12.43 -0.68 -1.90
CA LYS A 100 10.99 -0.57 -1.70
C LYS A 100 10.56 -0.44 -0.23
N ARG A 101 11.43 -0.83 0.72
CA ARG A 101 11.16 -0.74 2.15
C ARG A 101 11.39 0.66 2.73
N LEU A 102 12.08 1.55 2.01
CA LEU A 102 12.50 2.86 2.52
C LEU A 102 11.60 4.01 2.05
N GLY A 103 10.84 3.83 0.98
CA GLY A 103 10.02 4.87 0.37
C GLY A 103 8.55 4.49 0.23
N VAL A 104 7.73 5.47 -0.11
CA VAL A 104 6.32 5.28 -0.46
C VAL A 104 6.04 5.90 -1.83
N TYR A 105 5.09 5.35 -2.56
CA TYR A 105 4.62 5.96 -3.81
C TYR A 105 3.97 7.31 -3.54
N ALA A 106 4.20 8.28 -4.41
CA ALA A 106 3.74 9.66 -4.30
C ALA A 106 4.37 10.49 -3.16
N ALA A 107 5.52 10.09 -2.60
CA ALA A 107 6.25 10.85 -1.59
C ALA A 107 6.56 12.30 -2.05
N ASN A 108 6.86 12.49 -3.34
CA ASN A 108 7.08 13.79 -3.96
C ASN A 108 5.83 14.68 -3.95
N LEU A 109 4.63 14.10 -3.95
CA LEU A 109 3.38 14.85 -3.86
C LEU A 109 3.08 15.24 -2.41
N LEU A 110 3.28 14.33 -1.45
CA LEU A 110 3.18 14.64 -0.01
C LEU A 110 4.06 15.85 0.35
N ARG A 111 5.29 15.89 -0.16
CA ARG A 111 6.24 16.98 0.09
C ARG A 111 5.77 18.34 -0.41
N LYS A 112 4.96 18.36 -1.47
CA LYS A 112 4.41 19.60 -2.05
C LYS A 112 3.19 20.15 -1.32
N GLU A 113 2.52 19.30 -0.56
CA GLU A 113 1.36 19.70 0.23
C GLU A 113 1.81 20.36 1.54
N ARG A 114 1.16 21.50 1.87
CA ARG A 114 1.46 22.24 3.09
C ARG A 114 0.40 21.91 4.15
N HIS A 115 0.83 21.75 5.40
CA HIS A 115 -0.06 21.59 6.55
C HIS A 115 -1.02 20.38 6.42
N LEU A 116 -0.47 19.23 6.01
CA LEU A 116 -1.24 17.98 6.04
C LEU A 116 -1.59 17.62 7.49
N GLU A 117 -2.87 17.51 7.78
CA GLU A 117 -3.35 17.00 9.06
C GLU A 117 -3.16 15.48 9.18
N ARG A 118 -3.22 14.79 8.05
CA ARG A 118 -3.04 13.34 7.95
C ARG A 118 -2.43 12.93 6.62
N VAL A 119 -1.77 11.77 6.63
CA VAL A 119 -1.46 11.00 5.43
C VAL A 119 -2.48 9.88 5.31
N VAL A 120 -3.01 9.64 4.12
CA VAL A 120 -3.84 8.47 3.78
C VAL A 120 -2.95 7.45 3.09
N LEU A 121 -2.68 6.35 3.77
CA LEU A 121 -1.84 5.26 3.26
C LEU A 121 -2.72 4.16 2.69
N VAL A 122 -2.56 3.90 1.40
CA VAL A 122 -3.26 2.84 0.64
C VAL A 122 -2.28 1.75 0.18
N GLU A 123 -2.77 0.69 -0.45
CA GLU A 123 -1.92 -0.42 -0.92
C GLU A 123 -1.33 -0.17 -2.31
N GLY A 124 -2.12 0.36 -3.23
CA GLY A 124 -1.81 0.38 -4.65
C GLY A 124 -1.64 1.77 -5.28
N TYR A 125 -0.97 1.77 -6.43
CA TYR A 125 -0.80 2.99 -7.24
C TYR A 125 -2.12 3.56 -7.74
N MET A 126 -3.07 2.67 -8.09
CA MET A 126 -4.36 3.10 -8.63
C MET A 126 -5.18 3.81 -7.59
N ASP A 127 -5.18 3.32 -6.34
CA ASP A 127 -5.88 3.96 -5.23
C ASP A 127 -5.37 5.39 -5.02
N VAL A 128 -4.03 5.57 -5.04
CA VAL A 128 -3.42 6.91 -4.95
C VAL A 128 -3.88 7.80 -6.10
N VAL A 129 -3.85 7.30 -7.33
CA VAL A 129 -4.25 8.07 -8.52
C VAL A 129 -5.71 8.45 -8.45
N SER A 130 -6.59 7.49 -8.13
CA SER A 130 -8.04 7.71 -8.06
C SER A 130 -8.41 8.65 -6.93
N LEU A 131 -7.99 8.39 -5.71
CA LEU A 131 -8.27 9.27 -4.57
C LEU A 131 -7.78 10.70 -4.84
N THR A 132 -6.57 10.85 -5.38
CA THR A 132 -6.04 12.18 -5.74
C THR A 132 -6.83 12.84 -6.87
N GLN A 133 -7.32 12.08 -7.87
CA GLN A 133 -8.14 12.59 -8.96
C GLN A 133 -9.48 13.15 -8.45
N PHE A 134 -10.05 12.53 -7.43
CA PHE A 134 -11.27 13.00 -6.77
C PHE A 134 -11.01 14.10 -5.73
N GLY A 135 -9.76 14.57 -5.58
CA GLY A 135 -9.42 15.69 -4.72
C GLY A 135 -9.09 15.33 -3.27
N VAL A 136 -8.86 14.05 -2.97
CA VAL A 136 -8.31 13.65 -1.66
C VAL A 136 -6.82 14.00 -1.63
N THR A 137 -6.40 14.72 -0.59
CA THR A 137 -5.02 15.16 -0.37
C THR A 137 -4.28 14.23 0.59
N GLY A 138 -2.95 14.27 0.57
CA GLY A 138 -2.11 13.50 1.48
C GLY A 138 -2.10 11.99 1.22
N VAL A 139 -2.39 11.54 -0.01
CA VAL A 139 -2.48 10.10 -0.35
C VAL A 139 -1.14 9.56 -0.82
N CYS A 140 -0.74 8.41 -0.29
CA CYS A 140 0.43 7.65 -0.74
C CYS A 140 0.18 6.14 -0.61
N ALA A 141 1.06 5.33 -1.20
CA ALA A 141 0.95 3.88 -1.10
C ALA A 141 2.26 3.21 -0.70
N THR A 142 2.17 2.04 -0.09
CA THR A 142 3.29 1.11 0.02
C THR A 142 3.65 0.56 -1.37
N LEU A 143 4.85 0.03 -1.51
CA LEU A 143 5.37 -0.40 -2.81
C LEU A 143 5.21 -1.92 -3.04
N GLY A 144 4.02 -2.44 -2.77
CA GLY A 144 3.72 -3.88 -2.87
C GLY A 144 4.34 -4.69 -1.72
N THR A 145 4.49 -4.06 -0.56
CA THR A 145 4.97 -4.68 0.68
C THR A 145 4.10 -4.20 1.85
N ALA A 146 4.10 -4.94 2.95
CA ALA A 146 3.57 -4.40 4.21
C ALA A 146 4.34 -3.13 4.62
N LEU A 147 3.68 -2.25 5.38
CA LEU A 147 4.32 -1.06 5.96
C LEU A 147 5.57 -1.47 6.76
N THR A 148 6.62 -0.68 6.65
CA THR A 148 7.87 -0.87 7.41
C THR A 148 8.07 0.28 8.41
N ASN A 149 8.95 0.07 9.40
CA ASN A 149 9.32 1.12 10.36
C ASN A 149 9.93 2.34 9.66
N GLU A 150 10.75 2.12 8.63
CA GLU A 150 11.37 3.19 7.86
C GLU A 150 10.33 4.03 7.11
N GLN A 151 9.34 3.36 6.50
CA GLN A 151 8.23 4.04 5.85
C GLN A 151 7.38 4.81 6.88
N ALA A 152 7.09 4.22 8.05
CA ALA A 152 6.36 4.90 9.12
C ALA A 152 7.09 6.18 9.57
N LYS A 153 8.41 6.10 9.81
CA LYS A 153 9.24 7.28 10.12
C LYS A 153 9.23 8.33 9.02
N LEU A 154 9.20 7.90 7.76
CA LEU A 154 9.07 8.81 6.63
C LEU A 154 7.71 9.54 6.66
N LEU A 155 6.60 8.81 6.87
CA LEU A 155 5.25 9.37 6.91
C LEU A 155 5.09 10.39 8.05
N LYS A 156 5.67 10.13 9.22
CA LYS A 156 5.67 11.06 10.37
C LYS A 156 6.21 12.44 10.04
N ARG A 157 7.08 12.54 9.03
CA ARG A 157 7.68 13.82 8.58
C ARG A 157 6.71 14.66 7.75
N PHE A 158 5.64 14.08 7.21
CA PHE A 158 4.67 14.76 6.36
C PHE A 158 3.42 15.19 7.12
N ALA A 159 2.96 14.38 8.07
CA ALA A 159 1.77 14.68 8.86
C ALA A 159 1.84 14.06 10.26
N PRO A 160 1.09 14.62 11.24
CA PRO A 160 1.06 14.11 12.60
C PRO A 160 0.29 12.80 12.76
N MET A 161 -0.49 12.39 11.76
CA MET A 161 -1.40 11.23 11.82
C MET A 161 -1.38 10.44 10.51
N VAL A 162 -1.55 9.13 10.61
CA VAL A 162 -1.68 8.23 9.44
C VAL A 162 -3.06 7.57 9.45
N TYR A 163 -3.75 7.63 8.33
CA TYR A 163 -4.97 6.89 8.07
C TYR A 163 -4.64 5.68 7.20
N LEU A 164 -4.85 4.48 7.73
CA LEU A 164 -4.74 3.24 6.97
C LEU A 164 -6.04 3.02 6.18
N SER A 165 -5.90 2.84 4.88
CA SER A 165 -7.00 2.77 3.91
C SER A 165 -6.71 1.62 2.93
N TYR A 166 -6.72 0.39 3.44
CA TYR A 166 -6.37 -0.82 2.69
C TYR A 166 -7.62 -1.57 2.24
N ASP A 167 -7.43 -2.53 1.36
CA ASP A 167 -8.52 -3.34 0.82
C ASP A 167 -9.29 -4.08 1.91
N GLY A 168 -10.60 -4.24 1.72
CA GLY A 168 -11.49 -4.89 2.70
C GLY A 168 -11.32 -6.41 2.79
N ASP A 169 -10.46 -7.03 1.99
CA ASP A 169 -10.20 -8.46 2.01
C ASP A 169 -9.37 -8.91 3.23
N SER A 170 -9.22 -10.22 3.41
CA SER A 170 -8.50 -10.79 4.57
C SER A 170 -7.02 -10.39 4.60
N ALA A 171 -6.37 -10.23 3.44
CA ALA A 171 -4.97 -9.85 3.35
C ALA A 171 -4.76 -8.39 3.78
N GLY A 172 -5.61 -7.46 3.27
CA GLY A 172 -5.61 -6.06 3.65
C GLY A 172 -5.92 -5.88 5.14
N GLN A 173 -6.87 -6.64 5.69
CA GLN A 173 -7.19 -6.62 7.11
C GLN A 173 -6.00 -7.02 8.00
N HIS A 174 -5.25 -8.06 7.63
CA HIS A 174 -4.02 -8.43 8.33
C HIS A 174 -2.92 -7.38 8.15
N ALA A 175 -2.85 -6.75 6.98
CA ALA A 175 -1.89 -5.68 6.73
C ALA A 175 -2.21 -4.44 7.58
N ILE A 176 -3.49 -4.10 7.78
CA ILE A 176 -3.92 -3.03 8.70
C ILE A 176 -3.44 -3.31 10.12
N LEU A 177 -3.71 -4.52 10.67
CA LEU A 177 -3.31 -4.85 12.05
C LEU A 177 -1.79 -4.69 12.23
N ARG A 178 -0.99 -5.26 11.31
CA ARG A 178 0.47 -5.08 11.35
C ARG A 178 0.90 -3.62 11.20
N GLY A 179 0.21 -2.86 10.33
CA GLY A 179 0.46 -1.44 10.15
C GLY A 179 0.19 -0.64 11.42
N LEU A 180 -0.89 -0.94 12.13
CA LEU A 180 -1.22 -0.33 13.42
C LEU A 180 -0.14 -0.60 14.47
N ASP A 181 0.35 -1.85 14.57
CA ASP A 181 1.42 -2.21 15.51
C ASP A 181 2.72 -1.45 15.23
N ILE A 182 3.07 -1.27 13.96
CA ILE A 182 4.25 -0.50 13.56
C ILE A 182 4.09 0.99 13.88
N LEU A 183 2.93 1.58 13.55
CA LEU A 183 2.66 2.99 13.83
C LEU A 183 2.65 3.28 15.33
N GLU A 184 2.07 2.40 16.13
CA GLU A 184 2.06 2.45 17.59
C GLU A 184 3.48 2.39 18.16
N ALA A 185 4.30 1.43 17.71
CA ALA A 185 5.71 1.29 18.12
C ALA A 185 6.56 2.53 17.79
N GLU A 186 6.26 3.24 16.69
CA GLU A 186 6.95 4.48 16.28
C GLU A 186 6.30 5.74 16.90
N GLY A 187 5.28 5.58 17.77
CA GLY A 187 4.58 6.69 18.41
C GLY A 187 3.86 7.60 17.41
N ILE A 188 3.23 7.02 16.39
CA ILE A 188 2.51 7.73 15.34
C ILE A 188 1.02 7.50 15.51
N PRO A 189 0.22 8.55 15.78
CA PRO A 189 -1.23 8.44 15.83
C PRO A 189 -1.79 7.86 14.53
N ALA A 190 -2.69 6.89 14.65
CA ALA A 190 -3.28 6.22 13.49
C ALA A 190 -4.80 6.16 13.58
N ARG A 191 -5.44 6.04 12.42
CA ARG A 191 -6.85 5.71 12.24
C ARG A 191 -6.97 4.69 11.12
N VAL A 192 -8.08 3.97 11.08
CA VAL A 192 -8.43 3.05 9.99
C VAL A 192 -9.67 3.58 9.31
N LEU A 193 -9.59 3.81 8.01
CA LEU A 193 -10.77 4.06 7.17
C LEU A 193 -11.40 2.72 6.83
N ASP A 194 -12.67 2.58 7.16
CA ASP A 194 -13.40 1.34 7.00
C ASP A 194 -14.40 1.48 5.86
N PHE A 195 -14.14 0.78 4.77
CA PHE A 195 -14.98 0.82 3.59
C PHE A 195 -16.16 -0.14 3.75
N PRO A 196 -17.38 0.30 3.42
CA PRO A 196 -18.53 -0.57 3.40
C PRO A 196 -18.42 -1.60 2.27
N ASP A 197 -19.13 -2.70 2.41
CA ASP A 197 -19.32 -3.72 1.36
C ASP A 197 -18.02 -4.40 0.88
N GLY A 198 -16.90 -4.26 1.61
CA GLY A 198 -15.62 -4.85 1.24
C GLY A 198 -14.95 -4.20 0.03
N LEU A 199 -15.37 -2.97 -0.33
CA LEU A 199 -14.79 -2.21 -1.44
C LEU A 199 -13.33 -1.83 -1.17
N ASP A 200 -12.56 -1.72 -2.25
CA ASP A 200 -11.27 -1.06 -2.20
C ASP A 200 -11.40 0.48 -2.30
N PRO A 201 -10.34 1.25 -1.98
CA PRO A 201 -10.40 2.72 -2.05
C PRO A 201 -10.73 3.28 -3.44
N ASP A 202 -10.27 2.64 -4.53
CA ASP A 202 -10.56 3.05 -5.92
C ASP A 202 -12.06 2.84 -6.26
N GLU A 203 -12.60 1.67 -5.91
CA GLU A 203 -14.02 1.36 -6.12
C GLU A 203 -14.91 2.29 -5.32
N PHE A 204 -14.59 2.50 -4.03
CA PHE A 204 -15.38 3.37 -3.16
C PHE A 204 -15.40 4.80 -3.66
N ILE A 205 -14.24 5.40 -3.96
CA ILE A 205 -14.19 6.81 -4.38
C ILE A 205 -14.89 7.04 -5.74
N ARG A 206 -14.92 6.04 -6.61
CA ARG A 206 -15.67 6.09 -7.88
C ARG A 206 -17.16 6.03 -7.67
N ARG A 207 -17.63 5.26 -6.68
CA ARG A 207 -19.05 5.11 -6.36
C ARG A 207 -19.59 6.32 -5.60
N ASP A 208 -18.92 6.73 -4.54
CA ASP A 208 -19.44 7.68 -3.54
C ASP A 208 -18.79 9.07 -3.62
N GLY A 209 -17.74 9.23 -4.42
CA GLY A 209 -17.03 10.50 -4.58
C GLY A 209 -16.30 10.99 -3.33
N LYS A 210 -15.78 12.23 -3.42
CA LYS A 210 -15.05 12.83 -2.30
C LYS A 210 -15.92 13.04 -1.06
N GLU A 211 -17.16 13.44 -1.24
CA GLU A 211 -18.07 13.66 -0.10
C GLU A 211 -18.34 12.38 0.69
N GLY A 212 -18.48 11.23 0.00
CA GLY A 212 -18.60 9.93 0.63
C GLY A 212 -17.34 9.58 1.39
N PHE A 213 -16.18 9.79 0.76
CA PHE A 213 -14.88 9.52 1.38
C PHE A 213 -14.64 10.37 2.64
N ASP A 214 -14.98 11.64 2.62
CA ASP A 214 -14.81 12.54 3.77
C ASP A 214 -15.75 12.18 4.94
N LYS A 215 -16.84 11.45 4.68
CA LYS A 215 -17.81 10.97 5.69
C LYS A 215 -17.46 9.57 6.22
N LEU A 216 -16.45 8.89 5.67
CA LEU A 216 -16.07 7.56 6.15
C LEU A 216 -15.69 7.60 7.64
N PRO A 217 -16.17 6.63 8.42
CA PRO A 217 -15.73 6.48 9.80
C PRO A 217 -14.22 6.23 9.87
N ALA A 218 -13.55 7.04 10.68
CA ALA A 218 -12.13 6.88 10.98
C ALA A 218 -11.98 6.20 12.35
N LEU A 219 -11.92 4.88 12.36
CA LEU A 219 -11.86 4.07 13.56
C LEU A 219 -10.52 4.25 14.29
N THR A 220 -10.55 4.26 15.61
CA THR A 220 -9.33 4.15 16.42
C THR A 220 -8.71 2.76 16.22
N PRO A 221 -7.40 2.57 16.48
CA PRO A 221 -6.78 1.25 16.44
C PRO A 221 -7.52 0.21 17.28
N GLN A 222 -7.96 0.60 18.46
CA GLN A 222 -8.69 -0.24 19.41
C GLN A 222 -10.07 -0.62 18.88
N ALA A 223 -10.85 0.37 18.41
CA ALA A 223 -12.16 0.11 17.82
C ALA A 223 -12.07 -0.83 16.62
N TYR A 224 -11.05 -0.67 15.77
CA TYR A 224 -10.82 -1.58 14.66
C TYR A 224 -10.47 -3.01 15.14
N ARG A 225 -9.54 -3.15 16.09
CA ARG A 225 -9.18 -4.47 16.66
C ARG A 225 -10.39 -5.14 17.31
N MET A 226 -11.19 -4.41 18.10
CA MET A 226 -12.42 -4.95 18.71
C MET A 226 -13.45 -5.38 17.67
N ARG A 227 -13.64 -4.58 16.61
CA ARG A 227 -14.52 -4.94 15.49
C ARG A 227 -14.06 -6.23 14.77
N ARG A 228 -12.76 -6.42 14.61
CA ARG A 228 -12.20 -7.66 14.04
C ARG A 228 -12.50 -8.87 14.95
N LEU A 229 -12.22 -8.74 16.25
CA LEU A 229 -12.55 -9.78 17.23
C LEU A 229 -14.04 -10.11 17.23
N ARG A 230 -14.90 -9.11 17.13
CA ARG A 230 -16.35 -9.33 17.05
C ARG A 230 -16.75 -10.23 15.88
N ALA A 231 -16.12 -10.07 14.73
CA ALA A 231 -16.41 -10.88 13.54
C ALA A 231 -15.98 -12.36 13.69
N GLU A 232 -15.09 -12.66 14.64
CA GLU A 232 -14.57 -14.01 14.93
C GLU A 232 -15.41 -14.75 15.97
N HIS A 233 -16.37 -14.09 16.64
CA HIS A 233 -17.13 -14.64 17.75
C HIS A 233 -18.63 -14.60 17.48
N ASP A 234 -19.34 -15.68 17.79
CA ASP A 234 -20.80 -15.71 17.72
C ASP A 234 -21.44 -15.05 18.95
N LEU A 235 -21.79 -13.77 18.83
CA LEU A 235 -22.42 -13.01 19.92
C LEU A 235 -23.88 -13.39 20.21
N THR A 236 -24.48 -14.28 19.44
CA THR A 236 -25.81 -14.81 19.76
C THR A 236 -25.79 -15.77 20.94
N THR A 237 -24.64 -16.40 21.17
CA THR A 237 -24.41 -17.34 22.28
C THR A 237 -23.76 -16.67 23.49
N GLN A 238 -24.02 -17.15 24.70
CA GLN A 238 -23.37 -16.69 25.92
C GLN A 238 -21.87 -16.98 25.91
N GLU A 239 -21.48 -18.14 25.38
CA GLU A 239 -20.08 -18.55 25.27
C GLU A 239 -19.31 -17.62 24.33
N GLY A 240 -19.89 -17.31 23.17
CA GLY A 240 -19.29 -16.39 22.20
C GLY A 240 -19.16 -14.96 22.75
N ARG A 241 -20.18 -14.43 23.44
CA ARG A 241 -20.08 -13.13 24.11
C ARG A 241 -18.99 -13.11 25.18
N THR A 242 -18.89 -14.18 25.98
CA THR A 242 -17.85 -14.30 27.01
C THR A 242 -16.45 -14.40 26.41
N ALA A 243 -16.28 -15.17 25.33
CA ALA A 243 -15.01 -15.29 24.62
C ALA A 243 -14.58 -13.96 24.01
N TYR A 244 -15.51 -13.26 23.36
CA TYR A 244 -15.29 -11.91 22.81
C TYR A 244 -14.88 -10.90 23.90
N ALA A 245 -15.61 -10.85 25.02
CA ALA A 245 -15.28 -9.95 26.12
C ALA A 245 -13.88 -10.21 26.70
N LYS A 246 -13.51 -11.48 26.85
CA LYS A 246 -12.15 -11.88 27.29
C LYS A 246 -11.08 -11.46 26.28
N ALA A 247 -11.31 -11.62 24.98
CA ALA A 247 -10.38 -11.20 23.94
C ALA A 247 -10.21 -9.67 23.93
N CYS A 248 -11.30 -8.90 24.09
CA CYS A 248 -11.25 -7.45 24.19
C CYS A 248 -10.51 -6.97 25.44
N ALA A 249 -10.57 -7.70 26.55
CA ALA A 249 -9.89 -7.29 27.79
C ALA A 249 -8.38 -7.09 27.63
N ALA A 250 -7.74 -7.82 26.71
CA ALA A 250 -6.32 -7.62 26.40
C ALA A 250 -6.05 -6.27 25.72
N ILE A 251 -6.98 -5.80 24.87
CA ILE A 251 -6.90 -4.50 24.20
C ILE A 251 -7.12 -3.39 25.23
N LEU A 252 -8.14 -3.54 26.07
CA LEU A 252 -8.56 -2.52 27.05
C LEU A 252 -7.49 -2.21 28.09
N ARG A 253 -6.67 -3.18 28.49
CA ARG A 253 -5.62 -3.02 29.52
C ARG A 253 -4.59 -1.93 29.20
N ASN A 254 -4.41 -1.63 27.93
CA ASN A 254 -3.37 -0.71 27.45
C ASN A 254 -3.95 0.67 27.09
N LEU A 255 -5.23 0.92 27.37
CA LEU A 255 -5.89 2.18 27.05
C LEU A 255 -5.74 3.20 28.18
N GLU A 256 -5.68 4.47 27.79
CA GLU A 256 -5.87 5.56 28.73
C GLU A 256 -7.29 5.54 29.33
N PRO A 257 -7.48 6.04 30.56
CA PRO A 257 -8.76 5.87 31.29
C PRO A 257 -10.02 6.27 30.53
N VAL A 258 -9.97 7.39 29.81
CA VAL A 258 -11.12 7.89 29.02
C VAL A 258 -11.42 7.01 27.82
N GLU A 259 -10.37 6.56 27.13
CA GLU A 259 -10.51 5.64 25.99
C GLU A 259 -11.02 4.28 26.45
N MET A 260 -10.53 3.80 27.59
CA MET A 260 -10.97 2.55 28.20
C MET A 260 -12.46 2.61 28.56
N GLU A 261 -12.94 3.70 29.15
CA GLU A 261 -14.36 3.87 29.51
C GLU A 261 -15.25 3.82 28.26
N ASN A 262 -14.89 4.54 27.20
CA ASN A 262 -15.64 4.51 25.94
C ASN A 262 -15.69 3.11 25.33
N ALA A 263 -14.56 2.41 25.29
CA ALA A 263 -14.48 1.05 24.76
C ALA A 263 -15.25 0.02 25.62
N LEU A 264 -15.27 0.19 26.94
CA LEU A 264 -16.09 -0.61 27.86
C LEU A 264 -17.58 -0.40 27.61
N GLN A 265 -18.04 0.84 27.44
CA GLN A 265 -19.44 1.12 27.10
C GLN A 265 -19.86 0.42 25.79
N GLU A 266 -19.02 0.48 24.78
CA GLU A 266 -19.28 -0.23 23.52
C GLU A 266 -19.34 -1.75 23.74
N LEU A 267 -18.42 -2.32 24.52
CA LEU A 267 -18.40 -3.76 24.86
C LEU A 267 -19.65 -4.20 25.62
N ILE A 268 -20.11 -3.39 26.59
CA ILE A 268 -21.34 -3.63 27.34
C ILE A 268 -22.54 -3.70 26.41
N VAL A 269 -22.66 -2.72 25.49
CA VAL A 269 -23.76 -2.70 24.52
C VAL A 269 -23.75 -3.93 23.62
N GLN A 270 -22.56 -4.37 23.19
CA GLN A 270 -22.40 -5.50 22.27
C GLN A 270 -22.63 -6.86 22.93
N THR A 271 -22.23 -7.00 24.21
CA THR A 271 -22.29 -8.29 24.93
C THR A 271 -23.51 -8.43 25.83
N GLY A 272 -24.09 -7.30 26.27
CA GLY A 272 -25.13 -7.28 27.28
C GLY A 272 -24.62 -7.61 28.69
N PHE A 273 -23.30 -7.56 28.93
CA PHE A 273 -22.73 -7.74 30.27
C PHE A 273 -22.72 -6.38 31.01
N SER A 274 -22.90 -6.41 32.31
CA SER A 274 -22.82 -5.25 33.19
C SER A 274 -21.54 -5.28 34.03
#